data_ecb973feda3d482039d3dc828d4c98cd
#
_entry.id   ecb973feda3d482039d3dc828d4c98cd
#
_cell.length_a   1.000
_cell.length_b   1.000
_cell.length_c   1.000
_cell.angle_alpha   90.00
_cell.angle_beta   90.00
_cell.angle_gamma   90.00
#
_symmetry.space_group_name_H-M   'P 1'
#
loop_
_entity.id
_entity.type
_entity.pdbx_description
1 polymer ?
#
loop_
_entity_poly.entity_id
_entity_poly.type
_entity_poly.pdbx_seq_one_letter_code
_entity_poly.pdbx_strand_id
1 'polypeptide(L)'
;MSYGSRQSDLRAAESEKNRAGVRVSMPVKVLAFYPDKMTVDVQPLVKESIDGQYASAAPLMGLRAACLCAGEFTIRPWYKRGDVGWVIVSDFDADAVLQTGAEAEPNTARNHAPEDGLFVGGVCPDGKAPTGLPGNAVVVAAGGTYIAVSADGVKINDNVTVTGTLSAGGIEMTTHTHQGDSGGTTGGPQ
;
A
#
# COMPACT_ATOMS: atom_id res chain seq x y z
N MET A 1 40.29 34.70 17.27
CA MET A 1 39.04 34.03 16.86
C MET A 1 37.89 34.78 17.51
N SER A 2 37.01 35.36 16.69
CA SER A 2 35.93 36.26 17.13
C SER A 2 34.83 35.51 17.85
N TYR A 3 34.30 36.09 18.94
CA TYR A 3 33.16 35.53 19.72
C TYR A 3 31.93 35.25 18.86
N GLY A 4 31.73 35.97 17.75
CA GLY A 4 30.62 35.76 16.81
C GLY A 4 30.72 34.52 15.96
N SER A 5 31.91 34.03 15.62
CA SER A 5 32.08 32.81 14.83
C SER A 5 31.68 31.54 15.65
N ARG A 6 32.01 31.52 16.91
CA ARG A 6 31.71 30.39 17.82
C ARG A 6 30.20 30.22 18.07
N GLN A 7 29.47 31.34 18.12
CA GLN A 7 28.04 31.32 18.37
C GLN A 7 27.25 30.93 17.10
N SER A 8 27.74 31.31 15.91
CA SER A 8 27.18 30.86 14.63
C SER A 8 27.43 29.37 14.41
N ASP A 9 28.63 28.87 14.77
CA ASP A 9 28.98 27.46 14.64
C ASP A 9 28.17 26.56 15.60
N LEU A 10 27.90 27.02 16.84
CA LEU A 10 27.03 26.33 17.78
C LEU A 10 25.59 26.26 17.30
N ARG A 11 25.03 27.36 16.77
CA ARG A 11 23.69 27.39 16.20
C ARG A 11 23.56 26.52 14.96
N ALA A 12 24.59 26.48 14.11
CA ALA A 12 24.64 25.59 12.95
C ALA A 12 24.64 24.12 13.39
N ALA A 13 25.46 23.76 14.36
CA ALA A 13 25.54 22.40 14.90
C ALA A 13 24.23 21.97 15.60
N GLU A 14 23.57 22.87 16.36
CA GLU A 14 22.26 22.60 16.95
C GLU A 14 21.18 22.41 15.86
N SER A 15 21.18 23.26 14.84
CA SER A 15 20.25 23.15 13.71
C SER A 15 20.45 21.84 12.94
N GLU A 16 21.69 21.43 12.75
CA GLU A 16 22.04 20.16 12.08
C GLU A 16 21.63 18.94 12.92
N LYS A 17 21.86 19.00 14.24
CA LYS A 17 21.42 17.97 15.17
C LYS A 17 19.89 17.85 15.22
N ASN A 18 19.17 18.95 15.21
CA ASN A 18 17.72 18.97 15.20
C ASN A 18 17.18 18.41 13.88
N ARG A 19 17.77 18.76 12.72
CA ARG A 19 17.40 18.20 11.41
C ARG A 19 17.69 16.69 11.33
N ALA A 20 18.78 16.22 11.89
CA ALA A 20 19.12 14.79 11.89
C ALA A 20 18.14 13.95 12.72
N GLY A 21 17.41 14.56 13.66
CA GLY A 21 16.36 13.91 14.45
C GLY A 21 14.97 13.88 13.78
N VAL A 22 14.75 14.68 12.73
CA VAL A 22 13.45 14.75 12.04
C VAL A 22 13.31 13.54 11.11
N ARG A 23 12.38 12.66 11.40
CA ARG A 23 12.02 11.53 10.55
C ARG A 23 10.81 11.92 9.71
N VAL A 24 10.93 11.83 8.39
CA VAL A 24 9.88 12.16 7.42
C VAL A 24 9.34 10.90 6.76
N SER A 25 10.26 10.02 6.36
CA SER A 25 9.91 8.73 5.76
C SER A 25 11.10 7.77 5.84
N MET A 26 10.80 6.47 5.73
CA MET A 26 11.85 5.44 5.72
C MET A 26 11.41 4.22 4.91
N PRO A 27 12.34 3.56 4.19
CA PRO A 27 12.07 2.27 3.55
C PRO A 27 12.00 1.17 4.61
N VAL A 28 10.99 0.31 4.49
CA VAL A 28 10.73 -0.75 5.45
C VAL A 28 10.39 -2.06 4.75
N LYS A 29 10.52 -3.15 5.48
CA LYS A 29 10.11 -4.50 5.06
C LYS A 29 9.03 -5.03 5.99
N VAL A 30 7.97 -5.59 5.41
CA VAL A 30 6.86 -6.20 6.14
C VAL A 30 7.33 -7.42 6.94
N LEU A 31 6.98 -7.46 8.21
CA LEU A 31 7.14 -8.60 9.11
C LEU A 31 5.84 -9.39 9.26
N ALA A 32 4.71 -8.67 9.42
CA ALA A 32 3.37 -9.21 9.49
C ALA A 32 2.35 -8.20 8.96
N PHE A 33 1.23 -8.69 8.41
CA PHE A 33 0.11 -7.87 7.96
C PHE A 33 -1.20 -8.40 8.54
N TYR A 34 -2.02 -7.51 9.06
CA TYR A 34 -3.31 -7.80 9.70
C TYR A 34 -4.44 -7.16 8.88
N PRO A 35 -5.00 -7.87 7.89
CA PRO A 35 -5.95 -7.31 6.93
C PRO A 35 -7.25 -6.81 7.56
N ASP A 36 -7.71 -7.45 8.64
CA ASP A 36 -8.95 -7.06 9.33
C ASP A 36 -8.84 -5.73 10.09
N LYS A 37 -7.62 -5.36 10.46
CA LYS A 37 -7.30 -4.10 11.13
C LYS A 37 -6.66 -3.09 10.20
N MET A 38 -6.29 -3.50 8.99
CA MET A 38 -5.45 -2.72 8.08
C MET A 38 -4.20 -2.17 8.77
N THR A 39 -3.50 -3.05 9.50
CA THR A 39 -2.25 -2.72 10.19
C THR A 39 -1.13 -3.67 9.78
N VAL A 40 0.10 -3.20 9.95
CA VAL A 40 1.30 -3.91 9.54
C VAL A 40 2.41 -3.72 10.57
N ASP A 41 3.18 -4.78 10.79
CA ASP A 41 4.44 -4.72 11.52
C ASP A 41 5.58 -4.66 10.50
N VAL A 42 6.52 -3.75 10.69
CA VAL A 42 7.58 -3.53 9.71
C VAL A 42 8.96 -3.40 10.36
N GLN A 43 10.00 -3.76 9.62
CA GLN A 43 11.39 -3.56 9.96
C GLN A 43 11.97 -2.43 9.11
N PRO A 44 12.49 -1.34 9.71
CA PRO A 44 13.30 -0.38 8.97
C PRO A 44 14.49 -1.03 8.27
N LEU A 45 14.74 -0.64 7.03
CA LEU A 45 15.79 -1.27 6.20
C LEU A 45 17.12 -0.51 6.25
N VAL A 46 17.07 0.79 6.55
CA VAL A 46 18.28 1.58 6.75
C VAL A 46 18.74 1.39 8.19
N LYS A 47 19.99 0.97 8.34
CA LYS A 47 20.61 0.82 9.66
C LYS A 47 20.94 2.17 10.27
N GLU A 48 20.82 2.27 11.57
CA GLU A 48 21.19 3.46 12.34
C GLU A 48 22.65 3.38 12.78
N SER A 49 23.34 4.51 12.73
CA SER A 49 24.70 4.61 13.27
C SER A 49 24.62 5.00 14.75
N ILE A 50 25.08 4.12 15.62
CA ILE A 50 25.20 4.34 17.07
C ILE A 50 26.68 4.20 17.42
N ASP A 51 27.29 5.27 17.91
CA ASP A 51 28.73 5.31 18.28
C ASP A 51 29.65 4.79 17.15
N GLY A 52 29.33 5.13 15.91
CA GLY A 52 30.11 4.71 14.74
C GLY A 52 29.88 3.26 14.28
N GLN A 53 28.99 2.54 14.94
CA GLN A 53 28.58 1.18 14.55
C GLN A 53 27.17 1.19 13.93
N TYR A 54 26.98 0.42 12.85
CA TYR A 54 25.66 0.28 12.21
C TYR A 54 24.87 -0.84 12.86
N ALA A 55 23.73 -0.48 13.45
CA ALA A 55 22.77 -1.42 14.03
C ALA A 55 21.42 -1.38 13.32
N SER A 56 20.67 -2.46 13.37
CA SER A 56 19.28 -2.48 12.90
C SER A 56 18.41 -1.68 13.86
N ALA A 57 17.59 -0.79 13.32
CA ALA A 57 16.57 -0.10 14.10
C ALA A 57 15.54 -1.09 14.66
N ALA A 58 14.86 -0.71 15.72
CA ALA A 58 13.77 -1.51 16.28
C ALA A 58 12.62 -1.66 15.26
N PRO A 59 11.90 -2.80 15.23
CA PRO A 59 10.70 -2.96 14.45
C PRO A 59 9.61 -1.97 14.88
N LEU A 60 8.82 -1.50 13.93
CA LEU A 60 7.62 -0.70 14.17
C LEU A 60 6.40 -1.64 14.09
N MET A 61 5.54 -1.59 15.10
CA MET A 61 4.44 -2.53 15.26
C MET A 61 3.10 -1.82 15.10
N GLY A 62 2.16 -2.47 14.40
CA GLY A 62 0.77 -2.02 14.33
C GLY A 62 0.53 -0.74 13.53
N LEU A 63 1.46 -0.33 12.65
CA LEU A 63 1.26 0.84 11.79
C LEU A 63 0.05 0.67 10.89
N ARG A 64 -0.64 1.76 10.60
CA ARG A 64 -1.72 1.75 9.59
C ARG A 64 -1.15 1.45 8.22
N ALA A 65 -1.79 0.54 7.49
CA ALA A 65 -1.44 0.23 6.11
C ALA A 65 -2.39 0.97 5.16
N ALA A 66 -1.84 1.68 4.20
CA ALA A 66 -2.61 2.36 3.18
C ALA A 66 -3.36 1.37 2.30
N CYS A 67 -4.59 1.70 1.94
CA CYS A 67 -5.34 1.10 0.85
C CYS A 67 -5.97 2.21 -0.01
N LEU A 68 -6.34 1.86 -1.22
CA LEU A 68 -7.08 2.77 -2.08
C LEU A 68 -8.56 2.62 -1.74
N CYS A 69 -9.11 3.54 -0.95
CA CYS A 69 -10.51 3.52 -0.54
C CYS A 69 -11.16 4.91 -0.62
N ALA A 70 -12.45 4.92 -0.97
CA ALA A 70 -13.29 6.11 -1.00
C ALA A 70 -14.74 5.68 -0.70
N GLY A 71 -15.20 5.92 0.53
CA GLY A 71 -16.51 5.42 0.99
C GLY A 71 -16.60 3.90 0.91
N GLU A 72 -17.55 3.40 0.12
CA GLU A 72 -17.78 1.95 -0.07
C GLU A 72 -16.78 1.30 -1.05
N PHE A 73 -16.03 2.09 -1.80
CA PHE A 73 -15.12 1.57 -2.84
C PHE A 73 -13.74 1.33 -2.25
N THR A 74 -13.17 0.15 -2.52
CA THR A 74 -11.85 -0.19 -2.02
C THR A 74 -11.07 -1.09 -2.98
N ILE A 75 -9.78 -0.82 -3.11
CA ILE A 75 -8.78 -1.77 -3.61
C ILE A 75 -7.81 -2.01 -2.46
N ARG A 76 -7.95 -3.16 -1.81
CA ARG A 76 -7.13 -3.55 -0.68
C ARG A 76 -5.96 -4.41 -1.14
N PRO A 77 -4.72 -3.98 -0.93
CA PRO A 77 -3.56 -4.83 -1.18
C PRO A 77 -3.47 -5.97 -0.17
N TRP A 78 -2.79 -7.05 -0.55
CA TRP A 78 -2.45 -8.16 0.33
C TRP A 78 -0.93 -8.20 0.50
N TYR A 79 -0.45 -7.71 1.63
CA TYR A 79 0.97 -7.69 1.93
C TYR A 79 1.44 -9.00 2.53
N LYS A 80 2.62 -9.46 2.13
CA LYS A 80 3.29 -10.65 2.65
C LYS A 80 4.56 -10.26 3.39
N ARG A 81 4.98 -11.12 4.29
CA ARG A 81 6.29 -11.00 4.92
C ARG A 81 7.38 -10.91 3.86
N GLY A 82 8.20 -9.88 3.94
CA GLY A 82 9.28 -9.61 3.00
C GLY A 82 8.96 -8.54 1.95
N ASP A 83 7.68 -8.16 1.77
CA ASP A 83 7.32 -7.06 0.89
C ASP A 83 7.94 -5.76 1.38
N VAL A 84 8.33 -4.92 0.42
CA VAL A 84 9.00 -3.64 0.71
C VAL A 84 8.03 -2.49 0.46
N GLY A 85 8.12 -1.49 1.31
CA GLY A 85 7.35 -0.26 1.21
C GLY A 85 8.04 0.88 1.94
N TRP A 86 7.29 1.95 2.13
CA TRP A 86 7.72 3.13 2.85
C TRP A 86 6.80 3.38 4.04
N VAL A 87 7.36 3.86 5.14
CA VAL A 87 6.60 4.52 6.20
C VAL A 87 6.72 6.01 5.98
N ILE A 88 5.59 6.69 5.86
CA ILE A 88 5.48 8.16 5.83
C ILE A 88 5.11 8.57 7.24
N VAL A 89 5.92 9.42 7.85
CA VAL A 89 5.77 9.79 9.26
C VAL A 89 4.96 11.07 9.38
N SER A 90 4.01 11.11 10.32
CA SER A 90 3.23 12.31 10.64
C SER A 90 4.08 13.33 11.40
N ASP A 91 3.79 14.61 11.19
CA ASP A 91 4.42 15.69 11.93
C ASP A 91 4.08 15.66 13.42
N PHE A 92 2.88 15.22 13.76
CA PHE A 92 2.34 15.17 15.12
C PHE A 92 1.76 13.79 15.43
N ASP A 93 1.50 13.55 16.72
CA ASP A 93 0.74 12.39 17.20
C ASP A 93 -0.62 12.32 16.47
N ALA A 94 -0.82 11.26 15.71
CA ALA A 94 -2.01 11.05 14.89
C ALA A 94 -3.00 10.03 15.48
N ASP A 95 -2.76 9.50 16.67
CA ASP A 95 -3.54 8.40 17.24
C ASP A 95 -5.04 8.73 17.34
N ALA A 96 -5.40 9.92 17.86
CA ALA A 96 -6.79 10.32 18.01
C ALA A 96 -7.50 10.50 16.65
N VAL A 97 -6.82 11.07 15.66
CA VAL A 97 -7.34 11.24 14.29
C VAL A 97 -7.53 9.87 13.62
N LEU A 98 -6.55 8.97 13.73
CA LEU A 98 -6.62 7.63 13.15
C LEU A 98 -7.67 6.74 13.80
N GLN A 99 -8.01 7.00 15.06
CA GLN A 99 -9.05 6.28 15.79
C GLN A 99 -10.45 6.74 15.40
N THR A 100 -10.65 8.04 15.23
CA THR A 100 -11.98 8.65 15.07
C THR A 100 -12.30 9.04 13.62
N GLY A 101 -11.29 9.31 12.80
CA GLY A 101 -11.44 9.90 11.47
C GLY A 101 -11.90 11.37 11.51
N ALA A 102 -11.86 12.02 12.66
CA ALA A 102 -12.26 13.40 12.88
C ALA A 102 -11.09 14.28 13.31
N GLU A 103 -11.24 15.59 13.18
CA GLU A 103 -10.30 16.56 13.75
C GLU A 103 -10.19 16.35 15.28
N ALA A 104 -8.96 16.26 15.78
CA ALA A 104 -8.67 16.02 17.18
C ALA A 104 -7.35 16.67 17.60
N GLU A 105 -7.23 16.99 18.89
CA GLU A 105 -5.96 17.39 19.48
C GLU A 105 -5.02 16.17 19.60
N PRO A 106 -3.68 16.37 19.45
CA PRO A 106 -2.73 15.29 19.66
C PRO A 106 -2.75 14.83 21.13
N ASN A 107 -2.67 13.51 21.35
CA ASN A 107 -2.66 12.94 22.70
C ASN A 107 -1.35 13.21 23.44
N THR A 108 -0.27 13.43 22.72
CA THR A 108 1.09 13.63 23.25
C THR A 108 1.81 14.74 22.48
N ALA A 109 2.94 15.18 23.02
CA ALA A 109 3.83 16.15 22.33
C ALA A 109 4.82 15.47 21.37
N ARG A 110 4.59 14.21 20.96
CA ARG A 110 5.44 13.51 19.97
C ARG A 110 5.42 14.25 18.64
N ASN A 111 6.58 14.41 18.04
CA ASN A 111 6.75 14.96 16.70
C ASN A 111 7.63 14.03 15.88
N HIS A 112 7.30 13.81 14.62
CA HIS A 112 8.06 12.98 13.69
C HIS A 112 8.40 11.59 14.26
N ALA A 113 7.47 11.03 15.05
CA ALA A 113 7.65 9.73 15.66
C ALA A 113 7.29 8.63 14.64
N PRO A 114 8.17 7.64 14.41
CA PRO A 114 7.89 6.57 13.44
C PRO A 114 6.62 5.78 13.72
N GLU A 115 6.19 5.73 14.97
CA GLU A 115 4.95 5.08 15.43
C GLU A 115 3.69 5.76 14.89
N ASP A 116 3.77 7.06 14.56
CA ASP A 116 2.69 7.82 13.91
C ASP A 116 2.75 7.72 12.38
N GLY A 117 3.39 6.67 11.87
CA GLY A 117 3.59 6.46 10.45
C GLY A 117 2.47 5.73 9.74
N LEU A 118 2.29 6.07 8.46
CA LEU A 118 1.46 5.33 7.52
C LEU A 118 2.35 4.47 6.61
N PHE A 119 2.12 3.16 6.59
CA PHE A 119 2.80 2.27 5.66
C PHE A 119 2.15 2.34 4.27
N VAL A 120 2.98 2.58 3.26
CA VAL A 120 2.62 2.54 1.84
C VAL A 120 3.47 1.48 1.17
N GLY A 121 2.85 0.39 0.73
CA GLY A 121 3.54 -0.69 0.01
C GLY A 121 3.77 -0.38 -1.46
N GLY A 122 4.28 -1.36 -2.20
CA GLY A 122 4.43 -1.29 -3.65
C GLY A 122 5.81 -0.84 -4.13
N VAL A 123 6.84 -0.94 -3.29
CA VAL A 123 8.23 -0.77 -3.74
C VAL A 123 8.77 -2.10 -4.23
N CYS A 124 9.20 -2.12 -5.48
CA CYS A 124 9.87 -3.28 -6.07
C CYS A 124 11.38 -3.02 -6.08
N PRO A 125 12.18 -3.70 -5.23
CA PRO A 125 13.63 -3.66 -5.33
C PRO A 125 14.12 -4.14 -6.70
N ASP A 126 15.33 -3.76 -7.09
CA ASP A 126 15.92 -4.12 -8.37
C ASP A 126 15.82 -5.64 -8.63
N GLY A 127 15.33 -6.00 -9.82
CA GLY A 127 15.09 -7.38 -10.22
C GLY A 127 13.88 -8.06 -9.56
N LYS A 128 13.05 -7.33 -8.82
CA LYS A 128 11.83 -7.84 -8.15
C LYS A 128 10.53 -7.27 -8.71
N ALA A 129 10.59 -6.51 -9.79
CA ALA A 129 9.39 -6.04 -10.47
C ALA A 129 8.51 -7.24 -10.93
N PRO A 130 7.17 -7.12 -10.87
CA PRO A 130 6.27 -8.15 -11.39
C PRO A 130 6.57 -8.44 -12.87
N THR A 131 6.68 -9.72 -13.24
CA THR A 131 6.94 -10.18 -14.60
C THR A 131 5.75 -10.92 -15.17
N GLY A 132 5.69 -11.08 -16.51
CA GLY A 132 4.62 -11.83 -17.17
C GLY A 132 3.30 -11.06 -17.28
N LEU A 133 3.26 -9.77 -16.94
CA LEU A 133 2.10 -8.92 -17.07
C LEU A 133 2.13 -8.12 -18.39
N PRO A 134 0.97 -7.75 -18.97
CA PRO A 134 0.90 -6.93 -20.18
C PRO A 134 1.57 -5.56 -20.00
N GLY A 135 2.43 -5.16 -20.96
CA GLY A 135 3.24 -3.94 -20.85
C GLY A 135 2.47 -2.62 -21.04
N ASN A 136 1.37 -2.64 -21.81
CA ASN A 136 0.61 -1.43 -22.18
C ASN A 136 -0.80 -1.45 -21.57
N ALA A 137 -0.93 -1.82 -20.30
CA ALA A 137 -2.21 -1.95 -19.63
C ALA A 137 -2.13 -1.53 -18.16
N VAL A 138 -3.25 -1.07 -17.62
CA VAL A 138 -3.47 -1.06 -16.17
C VAL A 138 -3.79 -2.48 -15.74
N VAL A 139 -3.06 -3.00 -14.77
CA VAL A 139 -3.16 -4.41 -14.36
C VAL A 139 -3.46 -4.52 -12.88
N VAL A 140 -4.47 -5.34 -12.54
CA VAL A 140 -4.70 -5.84 -11.19
C VAL A 140 -4.36 -7.33 -11.20
N ALA A 141 -3.35 -7.72 -10.45
CA ALA A 141 -2.82 -9.08 -10.51
C ALA A 141 -2.61 -9.70 -9.12
N ALA A 142 -2.75 -11.02 -9.05
CA ALA A 142 -2.41 -11.85 -7.91
C ALA A 142 -1.67 -13.12 -8.38
N GLY A 143 -0.35 -13.10 -8.29
CA GLY A 143 0.49 -14.15 -8.90
C GLY A 143 0.37 -14.13 -10.43
N GLY A 144 -0.04 -15.25 -11.01
CA GLY A 144 -0.23 -15.37 -12.47
C GLY A 144 -1.60 -14.91 -12.99
N THR A 145 -2.59 -14.77 -12.10
CA THR A 145 -3.95 -14.32 -12.45
C THR A 145 -4.01 -12.81 -12.51
N TYR A 146 -4.61 -12.24 -13.57
CA TYR A 146 -4.76 -10.79 -13.68
C TYR A 146 -5.98 -10.34 -14.47
N ILE A 147 -6.41 -9.11 -14.21
CA ILE A 147 -7.28 -8.31 -15.05
C ILE A 147 -6.44 -7.19 -15.63
N ALA A 148 -6.43 -7.06 -16.95
CA ALA A 148 -5.71 -6.01 -17.67
C ALA A 148 -6.69 -5.15 -18.45
N VAL A 149 -6.57 -3.83 -18.34
CA VAL A 149 -7.33 -2.83 -19.08
C VAL A 149 -6.36 -2.07 -19.97
N SER A 150 -6.58 -2.12 -21.29
CA SER A 150 -5.78 -1.44 -22.30
C SER A 150 -6.69 -0.71 -23.30
N ALA A 151 -6.07 -0.05 -24.27
CA ALA A 151 -6.81 0.56 -25.40
C ALA A 151 -7.57 -0.47 -26.25
N ASP A 152 -7.15 -1.73 -26.25
CA ASP A 152 -7.76 -2.82 -27.01
C ASP A 152 -8.91 -3.50 -26.26
N GLY A 153 -9.16 -3.12 -24.99
CA GLY A 153 -10.24 -3.66 -24.16
C GLY A 153 -9.75 -4.22 -22.82
N VAL A 154 -10.62 -5.07 -22.24
CA VAL A 154 -10.37 -5.74 -20.95
C VAL A 154 -10.04 -7.21 -21.17
N LYS A 155 -8.96 -7.69 -20.58
CA LYS A 155 -8.56 -9.09 -20.60
C LYS A 155 -8.50 -9.64 -19.19
N ILE A 156 -9.12 -10.80 -18.96
CA ILE A 156 -8.98 -11.63 -17.76
C ILE A 156 -8.25 -12.90 -18.21
N ASN A 157 -7.14 -13.24 -17.57
CA ASN A 157 -6.29 -14.37 -18.00
C ASN A 157 -6.49 -15.64 -17.19
N ASP A 158 -7.61 -15.78 -16.54
CA ASP A 158 -7.94 -17.00 -15.76
C ASP A 158 -9.44 -17.23 -15.76
N ASN A 159 -9.89 -18.29 -15.08
CA ASN A 159 -11.30 -18.61 -14.93
C ASN A 159 -12.05 -17.48 -14.24
N VAL A 160 -13.28 -17.21 -14.73
CA VAL A 160 -14.19 -16.23 -14.15
C VAL A 160 -15.41 -16.97 -13.60
N THR A 161 -15.67 -16.80 -12.31
CA THR A 161 -16.92 -17.25 -11.68
C THR A 161 -17.81 -16.02 -11.50
N VAL A 162 -18.99 -16.05 -12.12
CA VAL A 162 -20.01 -15.01 -11.98
C VAL A 162 -21.13 -15.55 -11.09
N THR A 163 -21.33 -14.91 -9.92
CA THR A 163 -22.40 -15.31 -8.98
C THR A 163 -23.74 -14.65 -9.24
N GLY A 164 -23.75 -13.68 -10.14
CA GLY A 164 -24.94 -12.99 -10.61
C GLY A 164 -25.20 -13.26 -12.09
N THR A 165 -25.87 -12.34 -12.75
CA THR A 165 -26.20 -12.42 -14.17
C THR A 165 -25.02 -11.96 -15.02
N LEU A 166 -24.71 -12.68 -16.10
CA LEU A 166 -23.78 -12.28 -17.15
C LEU A 166 -24.53 -12.01 -18.43
N SER A 167 -24.44 -10.78 -18.95
CA SER A 167 -25.00 -10.39 -20.24
C SER A 167 -23.89 -10.00 -21.21
N ALA A 168 -24.00 -10.45 -22.46
CA ALA A 168 -23.11 -10.07 -23.54
C ALA A 168 -23.93 -9.68 -24.77
N GLY A 169 -23.74 -8.44 -25.28
CA GLY A 169 -24.53 -7.93 -26.45
C GLY A 169 -26.03 -7.88 -26.21
N GLY A 170 -26.47 -7.72 -24.96
CA GLY A 170 -27.90 -7.73 -24.59
C GLY A 170 -28.50 -9.12 -24.38
N ILE A 171 -27.69 -10.18 -24.51
CA ILE A 171 -28.12 -11.57 -24.29
C ILE A 171 -27.64 -12.00 -22.91
N GLU A 172 -28.59 -12.48 -22.09
CA GLU A 172 -28.33 -13.03 -20.78
C GLU A 172 -27.83 -14.48 -20.93
N MET A 173 -26.58 -14.76 -20.44
CA MET A 173 -25.86 -16.00 -20.73
C MET A 173 -26.43 -17.23 -20.01
N THR A 174 -27.10 -17.05 -18.87
CA THR A 174 -27.63 -18.16 -18.07
C THR A 174 -29.01 -18.65 -18.51
N THR A 175 -29.77 -17.83 -19.25
CA THR A 175 -31.15 -18.13 -19.61
C THR A 175 -31.44 -18.13 -21.11
N HIS A 176 -30.46 -17.71 -21.95
CA HIS A 176 -30.70 -17.63 -23.39
C HIS A 176 -30.98 -19.00 -24.00
N THR A 177 -31.81 -18.99 -25.04
CA THR A 177 -32.18 -20.20 -25.80
C THR A 177 -31.92 -19.95 -27.30
N HIS A 178 -31.77 -21.02 -28.06
CA HIS A 178 -31.62 -20.96 -29.51
C HIS A 178 -32.84 -21.53 -30.19
N GLN A 179 -33.19 -21.00 -31.37
CA GLN A 179 -34.22 -21.57 -32.20
C GLN A 179 -33.68 -22.88 -32.83
N GLY A 180 -34.36 -23.97 -32.62
CA GLY A 180 -34.03 -25.26 -33.20
C GLY A 180 -34.43 -25.33 -34.69
N ASP A 181 -33.80 -26.24 -35.42
CA ASP A 181 -34.01 -26.48 -36.85
C ASP A 181 -35.45 -26.95 -37.20
N SER A 182 -36.17 -27.54 -36.25
CA SER A 182 -37.51 -28.06 -36.40
C SER A 182 -38.60 -27.16 -35.78
N GLY A 183 -38.30 -25.88 -35.55
CA GLY A 183 -39.26 -24.90 -35.00
C GLY A 183 -39.44 -24.96 -33.48
N GLY A 184 -38.70 -25.81 -32.77
CA GLY A 184 -38.61 -25.80 -31.30
C GLY A 184 -37.52 -24.84 -30.80
N THR A 185 -37.46 -24.59 -29.48
CA THR A 185 -36.36 -23.88 -28.82
C THR A 185 -35.53 -24.86 -28.03
N THR A 186 -34.22 -24.60 -27.95
CA THR A 186 -33.33 -25.36 -27.05
C THR A 186 -33.61 -25.03 -25.59
N GLY A 187 -33.25 -25.91 -24.68
CA GLY A 187 -33.14 -25.56 -23.25
C GLY A 187 -32.09 -24.51 -23.01
N GLY A 188 -32.08 -23.89 -21.82
CA GLY A 188 -31.00 -23.02 -21.37
C GLY A 188 -29.68 -23.78 -21.27
N PRO A 189 -28.54 -23.07 -21.16
CA PRO A 189 -27.22 -23.66 -20.91
C PRO A 189 -27.22 -24.52 -19.64
N GLN A 190 -26.56 -25.66 -19.69
CA GLN A 190 -26.42 -26.58 -18.55
C GLN A 190 -25.08 -26.36 -17.87
#